data_f6061d3aae9d3675f64f08e22d598b72
#
_entry.id   f6061d3aae9d3675f64f08e22d598b72
#
_cell.length_a   1.000
_cell.length_b   1.000
_cell.length_c   1.000
_cell.angle_alpha   90.00
_cell.angle_beta   90.00
_cell.angle_gamma   90.00
#
_symmetry.space_group_name_H-M   'P 1'
#
loop_
_entity.id
_entity.type
_entity.pdbx_description
1 polymer ?
#
loop_
_entity_poly.entity_id
_entity_poly.type
_entity_poly.pdbx_seq_one_letter_code
_entity_poly.pdbx_strand_id
1 'polypeptide(L)'
;MKLRILFIGNSHTYYNDMPALAAAELEKQGIRCEVTMIAHGGWFLEQHVQEPDVKFNIRYGHYDYVVLQEHAHPFGPEEKFYGAVRCLTEWIRQASARPVLYMTWAKKGEEGEQPRMSAAYREIARKTGALLAPVGELWWEYRRSHPKIEMYDGDGAHASAAGSA
;
A
#
# COMPACT_ATOMS: atom_id res chain seq x y z
N MET A 1 -18.08 16.52 2.73
CA MET A 1 -17.77 15.60 1.62
C MET A 1 -17.28 14.30 2.24
N LYS A 2 -17.61 13.15 1.68
CA LYS A 2 -17.16 11.84 2.17
C LYS A 2 -16.17 11.28 1.15
N LEU A 3 -14.96 11.00 1.55
CA LEU A 3 -13.94 10.40 0.67
C LEU A 3 -14.26 8.94 0.38
N ARG A 4 -13.96 8.49 -0.82
CA ARG A 4 -14.03 7.08 -1.23
C ARG A 4 -12.62 6.61 -1.57
N ILE A 5 -12.16 5.57 -0.90
CA ILE A 5 -10.78 5.06 -1.01
C ILE A 5 -10.82 3.59 -1.38
N LEU A 6 -10.16 3.23 -2.47
CA LEU A 6 -9.94 1.83 -2.86
C LEU A 6 -8.52 1.42 -2.48
N PHE A 7 -8.38 0.28 -1.80
CA PHE A 7 -7.11 -0.35 -1.53
C PHE A 7 -6.92 -1.56 -2.44
N ILE A 8 -5.78 -1.63 -3.13
CA ILE A 8 -5.40 -2.75 -3.99
C ILE A 8 -4.05 -3.27 -3.51
N GLY A 9 -3.98 -4.57 -3.18
CA GLY A 9 -2.75 -5.16 -2.66
C GLY A 9 -2.90 -6.63 -2.27
N ASN A 10 -2.21 -7.01 -1.23
CA ASN A 10 -2.21 -8.39 -0.73
C ASN A 10 -2.44 -8.43 0.80
N SER A 11 -1.89 -9.43 1.49
CA SER A 11 -2.06 -9.59 2.93
C SER A 11 -1.55 -8.39 3.74
N HIS A 12 -0.52 -7.69 3.28
CA HIS A 12 -0.05 -6.46 3.95
C HIS A 12 -1.10 -5.33 3.91
N THR A 13 -2.09 -5.42 3.05
CA THR A 13 -3.22 -4.50 3.00
C THR A 13 -4.35 -4.92 3.94
N TYR A 14 -4.71 -6.21 4.01
CA TYR A 14 -5.87 -6.65 4.81
C TYR A 14 -5.52 -7.10 6.24
N TYR A 15 -4.26 -7.34 6.56
CA TYR A 15 -3.88 -7.75 7.91
C TYR A 15 -4.32 -6.73 8.96
N ASN A 16 -4.89 -7.21 10.06
CA ASN A 16 -5.46 -6.40 11.15
C ASN A 16 -6.51 -5.37 10.68
N ASP A 17 -7.16 -5.62 9.53
CA ASP A 17 -8.15 -4.70 8.95
C ASP A 17 -7.58 -3.28 8.75
N MET A 18 -6.35 -3.18 8.20
CA MET A 18 -5.65 -1.91 8.02
C MET A 18 -6.48 -0.83 7.29
N PRO A 19 -7.28 -1.14 6.25
CA PRO A 19 -8.14 -0.12 5.63
C PRO A 19 -9.15 0.50 6.60
N ALA A 20 -9.71 -0.28 7.52
CA ALA A 20 -10.62 0.25 8.54
C ALA A 20 -9.88 1.07 9.59
N LEU A 21 -8.65 0.67 9.97
CA LEU A 21 -7.80 1.48 10.86
C LEU A 21 -7.46 2.84 10.23
N ALA A 22 -7.10 2.85 8.95
CA ALA A 22 -6.84 4.08 8.20
C ALA A 22 -8.09 4.97 8.11
N ALA A 23 -9.27 4.37 7.90
CA ALA A 23 -10.55 5.10 7.92
C ALA A 23 -10.83 5.71 9.30
N ALA A 24 -10.64 4.95 10.37
CA ALA A 24 -10.85 5.44 11.74
C ALA A 24 -9.91 6.60 12.09
N GLU A 25 -8.66 6.57 11.61
CA GLU A 25 -7.70 7.67 11.83
C GLU A 25 -8.10 8.94 11.07
N LEU A 26 -8.59 8.81 9.84
CA LEU A 26 -9.14 9.93 9.08
C LEU A 26 -10.39 10.53 9.77
N GLU A 27 -11.25 9.69 10.32
CA GLU A 27 -12.45 10.14 11.04
C GLU A 27 -12.11 10.93 12.32
N LYS A 28 -11.07 10.54 13.05
CA LYS A 28 -10.55 11.32 14.20
C LYS A 28 -10.11 12.74 13.78
N GLN A 29 -9.68 12.90 12.53
CA GLN A 29 -9.31 14.20 11.95
C GLN A 29 -10.51 14.93 11.31
N GLY A 30 -11.73 14.43 11.47
CA GLY A 30 -12.96 15.01 10.92
C GLY A 30 -13.20 14.69 9.44
N ILE A 31 -12.44 13.78 8.85
CA ILE A 31 -12.55 13.37 7.46
C ILE A 31 -13.34 12.05 7.39
N ARG A 32 -14.60 12.12 7.00
CA ARG A 32 -15.39 10.90 6.77
C ARG A 32 -14.95 10.21 5.49
N CYS A 33 -14.80 8.88 5.53
CA CYS A 33 -14.45 8.10 4.34
C CYS A 33 -15.21 6.77 4.26
N GLU A 34 -15.30 6.25 3.04
CA GLU A 34 -15.66 4.87 2.74
C GLU A 34 -14.44 4.17 2.17
N VAL A 35 -14.15 3.00 2.69
CA VAL A 35 -13.04 2.17 2.19
C VAL A 35 -13.59 0.94 1.48
N THR A 36 -12.93 0.59 0.39
CA THR A 36 -13.17 -0.63 -0.38
C THR A 36 -11.81 -1.30 -0.58
N MET A 37 -11.78 -2.63 -0.65
CA MET A 37 -10.54 -3.36 -0.83
C MET A 37 -10.67 -4.44 -1.90
N ILE A 38 -9.65 -4.55 -2.76
CA ILE A 38 -9.39 -5.68 -3.65
C ILE A 38 -7.99 -6.18 -3.30
N ALA A 39 -7.91 -7.26 -2.52
CA ALA A 39 -6.61 -7.78 -2.07
C ALA A 39 -6.63 -9.30 -2.06
N HIS A 40 -5.52 -9.89 -2.51
CA HIS A 40 -5.33 -11.34 -2.58
C HIS A 40 -3.99 -11.70 -1.95
N GLY A 41 -3.99 -12.68 -1.04
CA GLY A 41 -2.79 -13.10 -0.32
C GLY A 41 -1.65 -13.47 -1.26
N GLY A 42 -0.46 -12.89 -1.07
CA GLY A 42 0.73 -13.17 -1.86
C GLY A 42 0.76 -12.60 -3.28
N TRP A 43 -0.25 -11.81 -3.68
CA TRP A 43 -0.28 -11.24 -5.03
C TRP A 43 0.64 -10.03 -5.17
N PHE A 44 1.17 -9.89 -6.38
CA PHE A 44 1.86 -8.72 -6.89
C PHE A 44 0.86 -7.80 -7.61
N LEU A 45 1.15 -6.52 -7.73
CA LEU A 45 0.32 -5.60 -8.52
C LEU A 45 0.21 -6.02 -9.99
N GLU A 46 1.23 -6.71 -10.54
CA GLU A 46 1.20 -7.27 -11.90
C GLU A 46 -0.01 -8.21 -12.10
N GLN A 47 -0.37 -9.01 -11.09
CA GLN A 47 -1.53 -9.92 -11.16
C GLN A 47 -2.84 -9.12 -11.14
N HIS A 48 -2.94 -8.09 -10.32
CA HIS A 48 -4.10 -7.19 -10.29
C HIS A 48 -4.34 -6.47 -11.62
N VAL A 49 -3.28 -6.14 -12.37
CA VAL A 49 -3.41 -5.55 -13.72
C VAL A 49 -4.11 -6.50 -14.71
N GLN A 50 -4.02 -7.81 -14.50
CA GLN A 50 -4.63 -8.80 -15.38
C GLN A 50 -6.12 -9.04 -15.07
N GLU A 51 -6.60 -8.57 -13.91
CA GLU A 51 -7.97 -8.83 -13.47
C GLU A 51 -8.96 -7.78 -14.02
N PRO A 52 -9.99 -8.20 -14.78
CA PRO A 52 -10.98 -7.29 -15.31
C PRO A 52 -11.77 -6.53 -14.24
N ASP A 53 -12.02 -7.13 -13.09
CA ASP A 53 -12.74 -6.54 -11.97
C ASP A 53 -11.97 -5.39 -11.33
N VAL A 54 -10.64 -5.47 -11.25
CA VAL A 54 -9.78 -4.36 -10.78
C VAL A 54 -9.96 -3.13 -11.66
N LYS A 55 -9.82 -3.32 -12.97
CA LYS A 55 -10.02 -2.23 -13.95
C LYS A 55 -11.43 -1.66 -13.89
N PHE A 56 -12.44 -2.53 -13.77
CA PHE A 56 -13.83 -2.15 -13.67
C PHE A 56 -14.10 -1.33 -12.41
N ASN A 57 -13.62 -1.80 -11.25
CA ASN A 57 -13.79 -1.08 -9.98
C ASN A 57 -13.11 0.29 -9.99
N ILE A 58 -11.87 0.38 -10.50
CA ILE A 58 -11.20 1.68 -10.65
C ILE A 58 -12.06 2.63 -11.52
N ARG A 59 -12.55 2.14 -12.65
CA ARG A 59 -13.24 2.98 -13.64
C ARG A 59 -14.61 3.47 -13.17
N TYR A 60 -15.36 2.64 -12.45
CA TYR A 60 -16.77 2.88 -12.14
C TYR A 60 -17.06 3.03 -10.64
N GLY A 61 -16.07 2.83 -9.78
CA GLY A 61 -16.25 2.92 -8.34
C GLY A 61 -16.29 4.35 -7.78
N HIS A 62 -15.97 5.36 -8.62
CA HIS A 62 -15.97 6.77 -8.22
C HIS A 62 -15.13 7.04 -6.96
N TYR A 63 -13.90 6.53 -6.92
CA TYR A 63 -12.97 6.74 -5.81
C TYR A 63 -12.27 8.09 -5.94
N ASP A 64 -11.96 8.71 -4.80
CA ASP A 64 -11.10 9.89 -4.72
C ASP A 64 -9.63 9.49 -4.71
N TYR A 65 -9.32 8.36 -4.03
CA TYR A 65 -7.98 7.80 -3.95
C TYR A 65 -7.99 6.30 -4.21
N VAL A 66 -6.94 5.83 -4.86
CA VAL A 66 -6.66 4.39 -5.00
C VAL A 66 -5.26 4.13 -4.46
N VAL A 67 -5.20 3.32 -3.41
CA VAL A 67 -3.97 2.94 -2.71
C VAL A 67 -3.45 1.64 -3.31
N LEU A 68 -2.20 1.63 -3.73
CA LEU A 68 -1.54 0.51 -4.38
C LEU A 68 -0.42 -0.02 -3.49
N GLN A 69 -0.47 -1.30 -3.11
CA GLN A 69 0.55 -1.97 -2.30
C GLN A 69 1.11 -3.17 -3.07
N GLU A 70 2.43 -3.16 -3.29
CA GLU A 70 3.16 -4.22 -3.98
C GLU A 70 3.55 -5.35 -3.01
N HIS A 71 3.82 -6.54 -3.55
CA HIS A 71 4.37 -7.65 -2.79
C HIS A 71 5.70 -7.26 -2.13
N ALA A 72 5.83 -7.57 -0.84
CA ALA A 72 6.96 -7.10 -0.03
C ALA A 72 8.07 -8.15 0.14
N HIS A 73 7.73 -9.43 0.21
CA HIS A 73 8.65 -10.50 0.61
C HIS A 73 8.52 -11.74 -0.29
N PRO A 74 9.39 -11.87 -1.32
CA PRO A 74 10.45 -10.94 -1.76
C PRO A 74 9.89 -9.73 -2.49
N PHE A 75 10.54 -8.57 -2.34
CA PHE A 75 10.24 -7.39 -3.15
C PHE A 75 10.93 -7.50 -4.52
N GLY A 76 10.22 -7.11 -5.57
CA GLY A 76 10.72 -7.12 -6.94
C GLY A 76 10.31 -8.37 -7.76
N PRO A 77 10.75 -8.47 -9.03
CA PRO A 77 11.67 -7.53 -9.69
C PRO A 77 11.03 -6.17 -9.96
N GLU A 78 11.83 -5.10 -9.85
CA GLU A 78 11.37 -3.71 -9.93
C GLU A 78 10.71 -3.38 -11.27
N GLU A 79 11.17 -3.97 -12.36
CA GLU A 79 10.59 -3.77 -13.71
C GLU A 79 9.11 -4.14 -13.75
N LYS A 80 8.72 -5.25 -13.12
CA LYS A 80 7.33 -5.69 -13.03
C LYS A 80 6.51 -4.75 -12.17
N PHE A 81 7.04 -4.38 -11.01
CA PHE A 81 6.43 -3.37 -10.14
C PHE A 81 6.20 -2.04 -10.88
N TYR A 82 7.22 -1.54 -11.58
CA TYR A 82 7.10 -0.30 -12.34
C TYR A 82 6.08 -0.40 -13.48
N GLY A 83 6.04 -1.54 -14.17
CA GLY A 83 5.06 -1.80 -15.22
C GLY A 83 3.63 -1.76 -14.69
N ALA A 84 3.38 -2.47 -13.60
CA ALA A 84 2.08 -2.52 -12.95
C ALA A 84 1.63 -1.16 -12.42
N VAL A 85 2.51 -0.44 -11.72
CA VAL A 85 2.19 0.91 -11.20
C VAL A 85 1.87 1.88 -12.33
N ARG A 86 2.63 1.88 -13.44
CA ARG A 86 2.31 2.73 -14.59
C ARG A 86 0.92 2.46 -15.14
N CYS A 87 0.59 1.18 -15.35
CA CYS A 87 -0.70 0.77 -15.87
C CYS A 87 -1.86 1.18 -14.93
N LEU A 88 -1.76 0.83 -13.66
CA LEU A 88 -2.79 1.15 -12.66
C LEU A 88 -2.95 2.67 -12.49
N THR A 89 -1.86 3.41 -12.44
CA THR A 89 -1.88 4.88 -12.31
C THR A 89 -2.59 5.54 -13.49
N GLU A 90 -2.40 5.02 -14.70
CA GLU A 90 -3.11 5.50 -15.88
C GLU A 90 -4.63 5.28 -15.74
N TRP A 91 -5.07 4.08 -15.37
CA TRP A 91 -6.51 3.79 -15.17
C TRP A 91 -7.12 4.67 -14.07
N ILE A 92 -6.39 4.83 -12.96
CA ILE A 92 -6.83 5.65 -11.82
C ILE A 92 -7.06 7.10 -12.25
N ARG A 93 -6.13 7.67 -13.03
CA ARG A 93 -6.27 9.04 -13.52
C ARG A 93 -7.37 9.21 -14.55
N GLN A 94 -7.56 8.24 -15.43
CA GLN A 94 -8.68 8.22 -16.36
C GLN A 94 -10.04 8.23 -15.65
N ALA A 95 -10.08 7.66 -14.44
CA ALA A 95 -11.25 7.69 -13.55
C ALA A 95 -11.33 8.95 -12.66
N SER A 96 -10.43 9.93 -12.86
CA SER A 96 -10.33 11.16 -12.08
C SER A 96 -9.99 10.94 -10.59
N ALA A 97 -9.45 9.77 -10.23
CA ALA A 97 -8.94 9.45 -8.91
C ALA A 97 -7.44 9.77 -8.76
N ARG A 98 -6.95 9.79 -7.53
CA ARG A 98 -5.55 10.04 -7.21
C ARG A 98 -4.85 8.75 -6.77
N PRO A 99 -3.76 8.33 -7.45
CA PRO A 99 -2.99 7.16 -7.03
C PRO A 99 -2.12 7.47 -5.82
N VAL A 100 -2.09 6.53 -4.87
CA VAL A 100 -1.23 6.55 -3.68
C VAL A 100 -0.45 5.25 -3.63
N LEU A 101 0.86 5.31 -3.53
CA LEU A 101 1.71 4.14 -3.33
C LEU A 101 1.90 3.92 -1.83
N TYR A 102 1.47 2.77 -1.33
CA TYR A 102 1.68 2.33 0.03
C TYR A 102 2.97 1.50 0.09
N MET A 103 4.07 2.14 0.50
CA MET A 103 5.36 1.47 0.71
C MET A 103 5.31 0.67 2.00
N THR A 104 5.49 -0.63 1.90
CA THR A 104 5.62 -1.53 3.04
C THR A 104 7.05 -1.57 3.57
N TRP A 105 7.34 -2.45 4.49
CA TRP A 105 8.61 -2.61 5.19
C TRP A 105 9.31 -3.91 4.82
N ALA A 106 10.63 -3.96 5.01
CA ALA A 106 11.42 -5.17 4.88
C ALA A 106 11.11 -6.16 6.02
N LYS A 107 11.29 -7.46 5.75
CA LYS A 107 11.09 -8.52 6.73
C LYS A 107 12.03 -8.37 7.92
N LYS A 108 11.62 -8.85 9.08
CA LYS A 108 12.43 -8.86 10.29
C LYS A 108 13.72 -9.67 10.06
N GLY A 109 14.85 -9.05 10.33
CA GLY A 109 16.17 -9.62 10.04
C GLY A 109 16.71 -9.36 8.61
N GLU A 110 15.90 -8.70 7.75
CA GLU A 110 16.28 -8.34 6.37
C GLU A 110 16.26 -6.81 6.17
N GLU A 111 16.64 -6.06 7.20
CA GLU A 111 16.60 -4.59 7.22
C GLU A 111 17.34 -3.95 6.03
N GLY A 112 18.38 -4.62 5.54
CA GLY A 112 19.17 -4.19 4.39
C GLY A 112 18.38 -4.08 3.07
N GLU A 113 17.20 -4.73 2.97
CA GLU A 113 16.35 -4.66 1.79
C GLU A 113 15.49 -3.37 1.74
N GLN A 114 15.28 -2.71 2.89
CA GLN A 114 14.45 -1.49 2.93
C GLN A 114 14.96 -0.36 2.03
N PRO A 115 16.25 -0.03 1.98
CA PRO A 115 16.75 1.02 1.09
C PRO A 115 16.44 0.77 -0.38
N ARG A 116 16.54 -0.48 -0.84
CA ARG A 116 16.21 -0.88 -2.21
C ARG A 116 14.72 -0.70 -2.49
N MET A 117 13.85 -1.18 -1.60
CA MET A 117 12.40 -1.01 -1.69
C MET A 117 12.03 0.48 -1.69
N SER A 118 12.57 1.25 -0.76
CA SER A 118 12.33 2.69 -0.65
C SER A 118 12.74 3.44 -1.92
N ALA A 119 13.91 3.12 -2.49
CA ALA A 119 14.38 3.73 -3.73
C ALA A 119 13.43 3.45 -4.90
N ALA A 120 12.98 2.20 -5.04
CA ALA A 120 12.06 1.80 -6.11
C ALA A 120 10.69 2.51 -6.00
N TYR A 121 10.11 2.56 -4.80
CA TYR A 121 8.86 3.28 -4.59
C TYR A 121 8.97 4.78 -4.86
N ARG A 122 10.05 5.42 -4.39
CA ARG A 122 10.30 6.85 -4.64
C ARG A 122 10.51 7.13 -6.13
N GLU A 123 11.22 6.27 -6.83
CA GLU A 123 11.48 6.40 -8.26
C GLU A 123 10.17 6.35 -9.05
N ILE A 124 9.35 5.31 -8.83
CA ILE A 124 8.11 5.16 -9.60
C ILE A 124 7.06 6.20 -9.21
N ALA A 125 6.99 6.61 -7.93
CA ALA A 125 6.15 7.72 -7.50
C ALA A 125 6.50 9.01 -8.26
N ARG A 126 7.79 9.35 -8.35
CA ARG A 126 8.27 10.52 -9.11
C ARG A 126 7.95 10.40 -10.60
N LYS A 127 8.17 9.24 -11.22
CA LYS A 127 7.91 9.01 -12.66
C LYS A 127 6.43 9.10 -13.01
N THR A 128 5.57 8.62 -12.13
CA THR A 128 4.13 8.60 -12.34
C THR A 128 3.41 9.79 -11.70
N GLY A 129 4.04 10.55 -10.82
CA GLY A 129 3.39 11.60 -10.03
C GLY A 129 2.34 11.05 -9.04
N ALA A 130 2.42 9.77 -8.68
CA ALA A 130 1.62 9.20 -7.61
C ALA A 130 2.06 9.78 -6.25
N LEU A 131 1.11 9.88 -5.32
CA LEU A 131 1.46 10.17 -3.93
C LEU A 131 2.18 8.97 -3.32
N LEU A 132 3.02 9.22 -2.32
CA LEU A 132 3.74 8.17 -1.61
C LEU A 132 3.41 8.23 -0.12
N ALA A 133 2.94 7.10 0.42
CA ALA A 133 2.87 6.83 1.84
C ALA A 133 4.10 5.99 2.23
N PRO A 134 5.16 6.61 2.80
CA PRO A 134 6.45 5.94 3.02
C PRO A 134 6.45 5.15 4.33
N VAL A 135 5.45 4.29 4.52
CA VAL A 135 5.20 3.59 5.79
C VAL A 135 6.39 2.73 6.19
N GLY A 136 7.04 2.04 5.24
CA GLY A 136 8.22 1.22 5.55
C GLY A 136 9.39 2.01 6.14
N GLU A 137 9.59 3.26 5.72
CA GLU A 137 10.63 4.12 6.30
C GLU A 137 10.25 4.55 7.73
N LEU A 138 9.00 4.97 7.92
CA LEU A 138 8.46 5.34 9.24
C LEU A 138 8.44 4.13 10.20
N TRP A 139 8.15 2.94 9.69
CA TRP A 139 8.23 1.68 10.43
C TRP A 139 9.61 1.47 11.06
N TRP A 140 10.67 1.64 10.26
CA TRP A 140 12.04 1.46 10.76
C TRP A 140 12.48 2.57 11.69
N GLU A 141 12.05 3.80 11.46
CA GLU A 141 12.29 4.92 12.37
C GLU A 141 11.62 4.68 13.72
N TYR A 142 10.35 4.27 13.70
CA TYR A 142 9.60 3.97 14.92
C TYR A 142 10.20 2.80 15.70
N ARG A 143 10.57 1.73 15.04
CA ARG A 143 11.24 0.58 15.68
C ARG A 143 12.54 0.94 16.36
N ARG A 144 13.34 1.81 15.76
CA ARG A 144 14.60 2.28 16.38
C ARG A 144 14.36 3.07 17.66
N SER A 145 13.32 3.90 17.68
CA SER A 145 12.97 4.74 18.83
C SER A 145 12.17 3.99 19.90
N HIS A 146 11.48 2.89 19.53
CA HIS A 146 10.64 2.09 20.41
C HIS A 146 10.98 0.61 20.38
N PRO A 147 12.21 0.20 20.79
CA PRO A 147 12.70 -1.18 20.60
C PRO A 147 11.95 -2.24 21.43
N LYS A 148 11.14 -1.81 22.40
CA LYS A 148 10.31 -2.71 23.24
C LYS A 148 8.96 -3.06 22.61
N ILE A 149 8.55 -2.34 21.54
CA ILE A 149 7.29 -2.59 20.84
C ILE A 149 7.57 -3.57 19.69
N GLU A 150 6.94 -4.75 19.77
CA GLU A 150 7.01 -5.71 18.67
C GLU A 150 5.99 -5.32 17.59
N MET A 151 6.49 -4.83 16.48
CA MET A 151 5.67 -4.38 15.36
C MET A 151 5.37 -5.49 14.34
N TYR A 152 6.15 -6.57 14.35
CA TYR A 152 5.91 -7.72 13.48
C TYR A 152 4.99 -8.73 14.15
N ASP A 153 4.19 -9.40 13.34
CA ASP A 153 3.49 -10.62 13.75
C ASP A 153 4.50 -11.79 13.87
N GLY A 154 4.03 -12.94 14.31
CA GLY A 154 4.85 -14.12 14.57
C GLY A 154 5.62 -14.66 13.38
N ASP A 155 5.24 -14.31 12.16
CA ASP A 155 5.93 -14.69 10.92
C ASP A 155 7.12 -13.75 10.56
N GLY A 156 7.28 -12.66 11.28
CA GLY A 156 8.33 -11.67 11.03
C GLY A 156 8.17 -10.87 9.74
N ALA A 157 7.00 -10.93 9.10
CA ALA A 157 6.70 -10.26 7.84
C ALA A 157 5.51 -9.31 7.95
N HIS A 158 4.37 -9.83 8.39
CA HIS A 158 3.17 -9.02 8.59
C HIS A 158 3.27 -8.13 9.83
N ALA A 159 2.42 -7.12 9.88
CA ALA A 159 2.30 -6.26 11.06
C ALA A 159 1.59 -7.01 12.20
N SER A 160 2.09 -6.85 13.42
CA SER A 160 1.30 -7.12 14.63
C SER A 160 0.17 -6.09 14.76
N ALA A 161 -0.72 -6.27 15.74
CA ALA A 161 -1.73 -5.25 16.04
C ALA A 161 -1.09 -3.88 16.39
N ALA A 162 0.04 -3.88 17.12
CA ALA A 162 0.78 -2.66 17.44
C ALA A 162 1.49 -2.06 16.20
N GLY A 163 1.90 -2.90 15.25
CA GLY A 163 2.50 -2.43 14.01
C GLY A 163 1.49 -1.83 13.03
N SER A 164 0.21 -2.21 13.14
CA SER A 164 -0.87 -1.67 12.29
C SER A 164 -1.49 -0.39 12.86
N ALA A 165 -1.35 -0.16 14.16
CA ALA A 165 -1.88 1.02 14.87
C ALA A 165 -0.99 2.25 14.69
#